data_41907901404254adf07e1b03ad5dd2ee
#
_entry.id   41907901404254adf07e1b03ad5dd2ee
#
_cell.length_a   1.000
_cell.length_b   1.000
_cell.length_c   1.000
_cell.angle_alpha   90.00
_cell.angle_beta   90.00
_cell.angle_gamma   90.00
#
_symmetry.space_group_name_H-M   'P 1'
#
loop_
_entity.id
_entity.type
_entity.pdbx_description
1 polymer ?
#
loop_
_entity_poly.entity_id
_entity_poly.type
_entity_poly.pdbx_seq_one_letter_code
_entity_poly.pdbx_strand_id
1 'polypeptide(L)'
;MAVHGRPQQESTLADMAAARQELLDALEGLSETDLESPLAPGEWRIRDMLAHINHWNRWGLNRLRQMVKHGPETISTPSFDADAVNRHVAEAWGLHPVKDVLMEFENCYEDVLSYVRALPPEWTEGEWQLRGKPMTLSKWFAFAVSHERSHAEQLRAWRAQR
;
A
#
# COMPACT_ATOMS: atom_id res chain seq x y z
N MET A 1 25.79 3.45 23.99
CA MET A 1 25.68 4.16 22.71
C MET A 1 24.25 4.58 22.53
N ALA A 2 23.98 5.88 22.46
CA ALA A 2 22.65 6.37 22.17
C ALA A 2 22.29 5.92 20.74
N VAL A 3 21.22 5.15 20.60
CA VAL A 3 20.60 4.89 19.29
C VAL A 3 20.14 6.26 18.80
N HIS A 4 20.88 6.86 17.86
CA HIS A 4 20.42 8.07 17.20
C HIS A 4 19.11 7.70 16.52
N GLY A 5 18.04 8.35 16.94
CA GLY A 5 16.71 8.17 16.32
C GLY A 5 16.82 8.37 14.81
N ARG A 6 15.95 7.70 14.06
CA ARG A 6 15.83 7.84 12.61
C ARG A 6 14.57 8.62 12.30
N PRO A 7 14.59 9.96 12.45
CA PRO A 7 13.37 10.79 12.44
C PRO A 7 12.60 10.71 11.12
N GLN A 8 13.26 10.59 9.98
CA GLN A 8 12.57 10.44 8.69
C GLN A 8 11.92 9.06 8.56
N GLN A 9 12.61 8.00 9.00
CA GLN A 9 12.03 6.66 9.04
C GLN A 9 10.82 6.61 9.97
N GLU A 10 10.94 7.15 11.18
CA GLU A 10 9.87 7.18 12.18
C GLU A 10 8.66 7.97 11.67
N SER A 11 8.87 9.14 11.07
CA SER A 11 7.81 9.95 10.47
C SER A 11 7.11 9.20 9.32
N THR A 12 7.87 8.55 8.44
CA THR A 12 7.29 7.77 7.33
C THR A 12 6.45 6.60 7.85
N LEU A 13 6.96 5.86 8.84
CA LEU A 13 6.22 4.77 9.48
C LEU A 13 4.95 5.26 10.18
N ALA A 14 4.99 6.44 10.80
CA ALA A 14 3.83 7.06 11.45
C ALA A 14 2.75 7.45 10.42
N ASP A 15 3.15 8.05 9.28
CA ASP A 15 2.22 8.41 8.21
C ASP A 15 1.55 7.18 7.59
N MET A 16 2.33 6.11 7.38
CA MET A 16 1.81 4.83 6.89
C MET A 16 0.83 4.20 7.89
N ALA A 17 1.18 4.23 9.19
CA ALA A 17 0.32 3.69 10.25
C ALA A 17 -0.98 4.48 10.37
N ALA A 18 -0.94 5.81 10.26
CA ALA A 18 -2.12 6.66 10.31
C ALA A 18 -3.06 6.37 9.12
N ALA A 19 -2.53 6.29 7.89
CA ALA A 19 -3.33 5.97 6.71
C ALA A 19 -3.96 4.57 6.81
N ARG A 20 -3.20 3.58 7.27
CA ARG A 20 -3.71 2.22 7.51
C ARG A 20 -4.80 2.21 8.57
N GLN A 21 -4.64 2.95 9.67
CA GLN A 21 -5.65 3.03 10.72
C GLN A 21 -6.95 3.65 10.20
N GLU A 22 -6.87 4.73 9.40
CA GLU A 22 -8.05 5.33 8.77
C GLU A 22 -8.83 4.34 7.90
N LEU A 23 -8.13 3.46 7.18
CA LEU A 23 -8.76 2.42 6.37
C LEU A 23 -9.34 1.29 7.24
N LEU A 24 -8.63 0.87 8.29
CA LEU A 24 -9.14 -0.13 9.25
C LEU A 24 -10.38 0.35 9.98
N ASP A 25 -10.41 1.62 10.42
CA ASP A 25 -11.58 2.24 11.05
C ASP A 25 -12.79 2.26 10.08
N ALA A 26 -12.53 2.49 8.79
CA ALA A 26 -13.58 2.46 7.78
C ALA A 26 -14.09 1.03 7.50
N LEU A 27 -13.28 0.00 7.71
CA LEU A 27 -13.63 -1.42 7.58
C LEU A 27 -14.29 -2.00 8.84
N GLU A 28 -14.13 -1.34 10.00
CA GLU A 28 -14.59 -1.88 11.29
C GLU A 28 -16.07 -2.25 11.27
N GLY A 29 -16.37 -3.46 11.74
CA GLY A 29 -17.74 -3.98 11.85
C GLY A 29 -18.39 -4.41 10.54
N LEU A 30 -17.69 -4.38 9.41
CA LEU A 30 -18.22 -4.91 8.16
C LEU A 30 -18.25 -6.45 8.20
N SER A 31 -19.37 -7.00 7.79
CA SER A 31 -19.55 -8.45 7.63
C SER A 31 -18.90 -8.95 6.33
N GLU A 32 -18.76 -10.27 6.19
CA GLU A 32 -18.31 -10.88 4.93
C GLU A 32 -19.25 -10.52 3.76
N THR A 33 -20.56 -10.44 4.01
CA THR A 33 -21.56 -10.01 3.02
C THR A 33 -21.31 -8.54 2.61
N ASP A 34 -20.93 -7.68 3.55
CA ASP A 34 -20.60 -6.30 3.23
C ASP A 34 -19.35 -6.24 2.35
N LEU A 35 -18.33 -7.04 2.63
CA LEU A 35 -17.10 -7.10 1.83
C LEU A 35 -17.32 -7.62 0.40
N GLU A 36 -18.37 -8.42 0.17
CA GLU A 36 -18.80 -8.85 -1.17
C GLU A 36 -19.68 -7.80 -1.87
N SER A 37 -20.06 -6.71 -1.20
CA SER A 37 -20.89 -5.66 -1.78
C SER A 37 -20.07 -4.72 -2.67
N PRO A 38 -20.61 -4.26 -3.82
CA PRO A 38 -19.95 -3.27 -4.65
C PRO A 38 -19.95 -1.90 -3.96
N LEU A 39 -18.90 -1.12 -4.17
CA LEU A 39 -18.79 0.26 -3.69
C LEU A 39 -19.80 1.18 -4.33
N ALA A 40 -20.13 0.94 -5.61
CA ALA A 40 -21.23 1.55 -6.34
C ALA A 40 -21.74 0.58 -7.42
N PRO A 41 -22.92 0.80 -8.01
CA PRO A 41 -23.43 -0.06 -9.08
C PRO A 41 -22.42 -0.21 -10.23
N GLY A 42 -22.03 -1.47 -10.51
CA GLY A 42 -21.07 -1.80 -11.57
C GLY A 42 -19.59 -1.56 -11.23
N GLU A 43 -19.28 -1.12 -10.00
CA GLU A 43 -17.93 -0.96 -9.51
C GLU A 43 -17.42 -2.19 -8.76
N TRP A 44 -16.17 -2.12 -8.30
CA TRP A 44 -15.53 -3.15 -7.51
C TRP A 44 -16.25 -3.37 -6.18
N ARG A 45 -16.21 -4.62 -5.74
CA ARG A 45 -16.57 -4.97 -4.37
C ARG A 45 -15.51 -4.45 -3.41
N ILE A 46 -15.86 -4.31 -2.14
CA ILE A 46 -14.91 -3.87 -1.10
C ILE A 46 -13.70 -4.81 -1.06
N ARG A 47 -13.90 -6.13 -1.18
CA ARG A 47 -12.82 -7.10 -1.24
C ARG A 47 -11.86 -6.90 -2.42
N ASP A 48 -12.39 -6.51 -3.58
CA ASP A 48 -11.59 -6.25 -4.78
C ASP A 48 -10.72 -5.01 -4.60
N MET A 49 -11.24 -3.98 -3.92
CA MET A 49 -10.48 -2.81 -3.48
C MET A 49 -9.32 -3.20 -2.55
N LEU A 50 -9.55 -4.10 -1.58
CA LEU A 50 -8.48 -4.57 -0.69
C LEU A 50 -7.40 -5.35 -1.44
N ALA A 51 -7.79 -6.22 -2.37
CA ALA A 51 -6.85 -6.95 -3.24
C ALA A 51 -6.02 -6.00 -4.10
N HIS A 52 -6.63 -4.95 -4.63
CA HIS A 52 -5.96 -3.88 -5.36
C HIS A 52 -4.92 -3.13 -4.51
N ILE A 53 -5.25 -2.76 -3.28
CA ILE A 53 -4.32 -2.13 -2.34
C ILE A 53 -3.13 -3.05 -2.07
N ASN A 54 -3.38 -4.33 -1.82
CA ASN A 54 -2.34 -5.34 -1.60
C ASN A 54 -1.38 -5.43 -2.78
N HIS A 55 -1.92 -5.48 -3.99
CA HIS A 55 -1.12 -5.56 -5.21
C HIS A 55 -0.14 -4.40 -5.33
N TRP A 56 -0.62 -3.16 -5.17
CA TRP A 56 0.22 -1.98 -5.32
C TRP A 56 1.24 -1.83 -4.18
N ASN A 57 0.89 -2.21 -2.97
CA ASN A 57 1.83 -2.24 -1.85
C ASN A 57 2.93 -3.30 -2.07
N ARG A 58 2.59 -4.50 -2.55
CA ARG A 58 3.57 -5.54 -2.92
C ARG A 58 4.46 -5.08 -4.07
N TRP A 59 3.88 -4.46 -5.08
CA TRP A 59 4.62 -3.93 -6.21
C TRP A 59 5.64 -2.87 -5.75
N GLY A 60 5.23 -1.91 -4.93
CA GLY A 60 6.09 -0.88 -4.37
C GLY A 60 7.21 -1.46 -3.51
N LEU A 61 6.88 -2.42 -2.63
CA LEU A 61 7.87 -3.10 -1.79
C LEU A 61 8.92 -3.86 -2.62
N ASN A 62 8.49 -4.59 -3.63
CA ASN A 62 9.41 -5.35 -4.48
C ASN A 62 10.34 -4.42 -5.27
N ARG A 63 9.84 -3.30 -5.73
CA ARG A 63 10.68 -2.29 -6.39
C ARG A 63 11.69 -1.65 -5.44
N LEU A 64 11.28 -1.33 -4.23
CA LEU A 64 12.19 -0.81 -3.20
C LEU A 64 13.29 -1.83 -2.88
N ARG A 65 12.94 -3.11 -2.73
CA ARG A 65 13.91 -4.20 -2.54
C ARG A 65 14.93 -4.26 -3.69
N GLN A 66 14.48 -4.14 -4.92
CA GLN A 66 15.37 -4.13 -6.09
C GLN A 66 16.30 -2.91 -6.09
N MET A 67 15.76 -1.72 -5.78
CA MET A 67 16.57 -0.50 -5.69
C MET A 67 17.64 -0.60 -4.61
N VAL A 68 17.29 -1.12 -3.44
CA VAL A 68 18.25 -1.30 -2.34
C VAL A 68 19.35 -2.30 -2.71
N LYS A 69 18.99 -3.35 -3.45
CA LYS A 69 19.94 -4.41 -3.85
C LYS A 69 20.85 -4.01 -5.02
N HIS A 70 20.33 -3.27 -5.99
CA HIS A 70 21.01 -3.06 -7.28
C HIS A 70 21.30 -1.58 -7.57
N GLY A 71 20.82 -0.68 -6.73
CA GLY A 71 20.89 0.76 -6.94
C GLY A 71 19.61 1.32 -7.60
N PRO A 72 19.23 2.56 -7.26
CA PRO A 72 17.95 3.14 -7.71
C PRO A 72 17.90 3.41 -9.21
N GLU A 73 19.04 3.66 -9.86
CA GLU A 73 19.10 3.94 -11.30
C GLU A 73 18.95 2.68 -12.18
N THR A 74 19.04 1.48 -11.59
CA THR A 74 18.93 0.22 -12.34
C THR A 74 17.50 -0.17 -12.64
N ILE A 75 16.52 0.51 -12.04
CA ILE A 75 15.11 0.13 -12.15
C ILE A 75 14.42 0.83 -13.31
N SER A 76 14.11 0.06 -14.34
CA SER A 76 13.18 0.52 -15.37
C SER A 76 11.75 0.58 -14.80
N THR A 77 10.97 1.59 -15.18
CA THR A 77 9.52 1.55 -15.00
C THR A 77 8.93 1.07 -16.32
N PRO A 78 8.42 -0.15 -16.38
CA PRO A 78 7.71 -0.58 -17.56
C PRO A 78 6.50 0.34 -17.78
N SER A 79 6.21 0.64 -19.02
CA SER A 79 4.91 1.18 -19.38
C SER A 79 3.89 0.07 -19.18
N PHE A 80 2.85 0.32 -18.40
CA PHE A 80 1.75 -0.64 -18.20
C PHE A 80 0.42 0.10 -18.13
N ASP A 81 -0.62 -0.58 -18.55
CA ASP A 81 -2.00 -0.14 -18.38
C ASP A 81 -2.46 -0.48 -16.95
N ALA A 82 -2.51 0.53 -16.08
CA ALA A 82 -2.90 0.35 -14.69
C ALA A 82 -4.33 -0.22 -14.56
N ASP A 83 -5.24 0.17 -15.43
CA ASP A 83 -6.63 -0.33 -15.41
C ASP A 83 -6.71 -1.80 -15.80
N ALA A 84 -5.89 -2.23 -16.77
CA ALA A 84 -5.78 -3.65 -17.12
C ALA A 84 -5.18 -4.48 -15.97
N VAL A 85 -4.14 -3.97 -15.30
CA VAL A 85 -3.56 -4.61 -14.11
C VAL A 85 -4.61 -4.72 -13.00
N ASN A 86 -5.33 -3.65 -12.73
CA ASN A 86 -6.35 -3.60 -11.68
C ASN A 86 -7.49 -4.59 -11.93
N ARG A 87 -7.98 -4.69 -13.17
CA ARG A 87 -8.99 -5.71 -13.56
C ARG A 87 -8.46 -7.12 -13.33
N HIS A 88 -7.25 -7.40 -13.79
CA HIS A 88 -6.64 -8.72 -13.61
C HIS A 88 -6.49 -9.11 -12.14
N VAL A 89 -6.07 -8.16 -11.28
CA VAL A 89 -5.96 -8.38 -9.84
C VAL A 89 -7.32 -8.70 -9.22
N ALA A 90 -8.36 -7.92 -9.56
CA ALA A 90 -9.72 -8.16 -9.06
C ALA A 90 -10.26 -9.52 -9.51
N GLU A 91 -10.04 -9.91 -10.77
CA GLU A 91 -10.44 -11.22 -11.31
C GLU A 91 -9.71 -12.36 -10.60
N ALA A 92 -8.39 -12.28 -10.47
CA ALA A 92 -7.58 -13.31 -9.84
C ALA A 92 -7.95 -13.52 -8.37
N TRP A 93 -8.01 -12.44 -7.58
CA TRP A 93 -8.38 -12.51 -6.17
C TRP A 93 -9.88 -12.76 -5.95
N GLY A 94 -10.72 -12.46 -6.93
CA GLY A 94 -12.14 -12.75 -6.90
C GLY A 94 -12.47 -14.26 -6.80
N LEU A 95 -11.51 -15.13 -7.14
CA LEU A 95 -11.62 -16.59 -7.04
C LEU A 95 -11.23 -17.13 -5.64
N HIS A 96 -10.61 -16.29 -4.79
CA HIS A 96 -10.20 -16.68 -3.44
C HIS A 96 -11.29 -16.36 -2.41
N PRO A 97 -11.37 -17.08 -1.28
CA PRO A 97 -12.22 -16.69 -0.15
C PRO A 97 -11.87 -15.29 0.38
N VAL A 98 -12.85 -14.54 0.88
CA VAL A 98 -12.63 -13.20 1.48
C VAL A 98 -11.57 -13.24 2.57
N LYS A 99 -11.55 -14.29 3.40
CA LYS A 99 -10.54 -14.47 4.45
C LYS A 99 -9.10 -14.45 3.92
N ASP A 100 -8.86 -14.95 2.71
CA ASP A 100 -7.52 -14.98 2.12
C ASP A 100 -7.12 -13.58 1.66
N VAL A 101 -8.07 -12.79 1.15
CA VAL A 101 -7.84 -11.37 0.81
C VAL A 101 -7.49 -10.57 2.07
N LEU A 102 -8.22 -10.78 3.17
CA LEU A 102 -7.97 -10.11 4.46
C LEU A 102 -6.62 -10.54 5.05
N MET A 103 -6.29 -11.81 4.99
CA MET A 103 -5.00 -12.32 5.46
C MET A 103 -3.84 -11.71 4.66
N GLU A 104 -3.95 -11.63 3.33
CA GLU A 104 -2.94 -10.97 2.50
C GLU A 104 -2.88 -9.47 2.78
N PHE A 105 -4.00 -8.83 3.08
CA PHE A 105 -4.05 -7.42 3.46
C PHE A 105 -3.22 -7.11 4.71
N GLU A 106 -3.29 -7.95 5.72
CA GLU A 106 -2.47 -7.86 6.93
C GLU A 106 -1.00 -8.20 6.64
N ASN A 107 -0.74 -9.35 6.01
CA ASN A 107 0.62 -9.85 5.75
C ASN A 107 1.42 -8.91 4.86
N CYS A 108 0.80 -8.36 3.82
CA CYS A 108 1.45 -7.41 2.93
C CYS A 108 1.92 -6.16 3.69
N TYR A 109 1.07 -5.63 4.55
CA TYR A 109 1.40 -4.44 5.34
C TYR A 109 2.54 -4.70 6.33
N GLU A 110 2.49 -5.82 7.05
CA GLU A 110 3.55 -6.21 7.97
C GLU A 110 4.90 -6.44 7.26
N ASP A 111 4.89 -7.02 6.07
CA ASP A 111 6.09 -7.17 5.25
C ASP A 111 6.69 -5.81 4.86
N VAL A 112 5.85 -4.85 4.48
CA VAL A 112 6.29 -3.48 4.16
C VAL A 112 6.92 -2.83 5.40
N LEU A 113 6.24 -2.86 6.54
CA LEU A 113 6.73 -2.26 7.78
C LEU A 113 8.05 -2.90 8.23
N SER A 114 8.12 -4.23 8.21
CA SER A 114 9.32 -4.97 8.61
C SER A 114 10.51 -4.62 7.72
N TYR A 115 10.28 -4.52 6.42
CA TYR A 115 11.33 -4.15 5.49
C TYR A 115 11.80 -2.70 5.70
N VAL A 116 10.87 -1.75 5.85
CA VAL A 116 11.21 -0.33 6.10
C VAL A 116 12.00 -0.18 7.40
N ARG A 117 11.61 -0.87 8.47
CA ARG A 117 12.34 -0.85 9.76
C ARG A 117 13.77 -1.39 9.66
N ALA A 118 13.99 -2.36 8.77
CA ALA A 118 15.29 -2.99 8.55
C ALA A 118 16.21 -2.23 7.57
N LEU A 119 15.69 -1.20 6.89
CA LEU A 119 16.49 -0.42 5.93
C LEU A 119 17.66 0.30 6.63
N PRO A 120 18.83 0.34 5.99
CA PRO A 120 19.96 1.11 6.51
C PRO A 120 19.74 2.62 6.38
N PRO A 121 20.47 3.44 7.19
CA PRO A 121 20.26 4.88 7.29
C PRO A 121 20.33 5.65 5.97
N GLU A 122 21.17 5.24 5.04
CA GLU A 122 21.30 5.87 3.70
C GLU A 122 20.00 5.81 2.90
N TRP A 123 19.12 4.85 3.18
CA TRP A 123 17.79 4.74 2.54
C TRP A 123 16.68 5.40 3.33
N THR A 124 16.86 5.53 4.64
CA THR A 124 15.79 6.03 5.52
C THR A 124 15.96 7.50 5.88
N GLU A 125 17.19 7.97 6.06
CA GLU A 125 17.50 9.34 6.49
C GLU A 125 18.14 10.17 5.36
N GLY A 126 18.55 9.51 4.27
CA GLY A 126 19.19 10.16 3.13
C GLY A 126 18.22 10.51 2.00
N GLU A 127 18.80 11.24 1.03
CA GLU A 127 18.21 11.46 -0.26
C GLU A 127 19.00 10.66 -1.31
N TRP A 128 18.31 9.96 -2.17
CA TRP A 128 18.87 9.18 -3.26
C TRP A 128 18.30 9.62 -4.59
N GLN A 129 18.96 9.30 -5.69
CA GLN A 129 18.52 9.70 -7.02
C GLN A 129 17.69 8.58 -7.67
N LEU A 130 16.52 8.93 -8.16
CA LEU A 130 15.69 8.05 -8.99
C LEU A 130 15.41 8.78 -10.31
N ARG A 131 16.04 8.31 -11.39
CA ARG A 131 15.93 8.91 -12.73
C ARG A 131 16.29 10.40 -12.75
N GLY A 132 17.39 10.74 -12.08
CA GLY A 132 17.85 12.11 -11.96
C GLY A 132 16.99 13.03 -11.11
N LYS A 133 16.02 12.46 -10.33
CA LYS A 133 15.19 13.23 -9.41
C LYS A 133 15.47 12.81 -7.97
N PRO A 134 15.52 13.79 -7.04
CA PRO A 134 15.74 13.50 -5.63
C PRO A 134 14.54 12.75 -5.04
N MET A 135 14.82 11.64 -4.37
CA MET A 135 13.86 10.76 -3.73
C MET A 135 14.24 10.54 -2.27
N THR A 136 13.26 10.55 -1.40
CA THR A 136 13.37 10.15 0.00
C THR A 136 12.41 9.01 0.31
N LEU A 137 12.58 8.35 1.46
CA LEU A 137 11.67 7.29 1.88
C LEU A 137 10.22 7.79 1.96
N SER A 138 9.99 8.98 2.52
CA SER A 138 8.64 9.55 2.62
C SER A 138 8.02 9.84 1.25
N LYS A 139 8.80 10.37 0.30
CA LYS A 139 8.33 10.57 -1.08
C LYS A 139 7.99 9.25 -1.77
N TRP A 140 8.79 8.20 -1.53
CA TRP A 140 8.51 6.88 -2.08
C TRP A 140 7.16 6.33 -1.60
N PHE A 141 6.86 6.47 -0.31
CA PHE A 141 5.63 5.96 0.27
C PHE A 141 4.44 6.93 0.20
N ALA A 142 4.64 8.18 -0.28
CA ALA A 142 3.57 9.18 -0.37
C ALA A 142 2.37 8.70 -1.20
N PHE A 143 2.61 7.96 -2.29
CA PHE A 143 1.53 7.36 -3.07
C PHE A 143 0.76 6.32 -2.26
N ALA A 144 1.42 5.38 -1.60
CA ALA A 144 0.75 4.35 -0.81
C ALA A 144 -0.10 4.95 0.33
N VAL A 145 0.44 5.98 1.02
CA VAL A 145 -0.27 6.70 2.08
C VAL A 145 -1.53 7.38 1.54
N SER A 146 -1.42 8.15 0.44
CA SER A 146 -2.57 8.84 -0.15
C SER A 146 -3.59 7.86 -0.75
N HIS A 147 -3.13 6.75 -1.30
CA HIS A 147 -3.95 5.70 -1.89
C HIS A 147 -4.83 5.01 -0.84
N GLU A 148 -4.27 4.62 0.30
CA GLU A 148 -5.06 4.03 1.40
C GLU A 148 -6.06 5.03 1.98
N ARG A 149 -5.70 6.31 2.14
CA ARG A 149 -6.63 7.36 2.57
C ARG A 149 -7.78 7.56 1.59
N SER A 150 -7.49 7.59 0.29
CA SER A 150 -8.53 7.71 -0.74
C SER A 150 -9.53 6.55 -0.67
N HIS A 151 -9.05 5.33 -0.47
CA HIS A 151 -9.93 4.17 -0.31
C HIS A 151 -10.71 4.17 1.02
N ALA A 152 -10.12 4.68 2.09
CA ALA A 152 -10.83 4.90 3.35
C ALA A 152 -12.01 5.90 3.17
N GLU A 153 -11.79 6.99 2.41
CA GLU A 153 -12.85 7.95 2.08
C GLU A 153 -13.97 7.33 1.22
N GLN A 154 -13.62 6.55 0.20
CA GLN A 154 -14.60 5.83 -0.62
C GLN A 154 -15.45 4.89 0.23
N LEU A 155 -14.84 4.17 1.15
CA LEU A 155 -15.54 3.23 2.03
C LEU A 155 -16.45 3.95 3.03
N ARG A 156 -16.01 5.09 3.60
CA ARG A 156 -16.85 5.94 4.46
C ARG A 156 -18.06 6.48 3.68
N ALA A 157 -17.86 6.92 2.45
CA ALA A 157 -18.94 7.39 1.58
C ALA A 157 -19.95 6.27 1.28
N TRP A 158 -19.48 5.06 1.01
CA TRP A 158 -20.33 3.89 0.83
C TRP A 158 -21.17 3.57 2.09
N ARG A 159 -20.54 3.61 3.28
CA ARG A 159 -21.25 3.39 4.56
C ARG A 159 -22.32 4.45 4.84
N ALA A 160 -22.06 5.71 4.47
CA ALA A 160 -23.00 6.81 4.69
C ALA A 160 -24.27 6.73 3.83
N GLN A 161 -24.30 5.88 2.81
CA GLN A 161 -25.44 5.67 1.90
C GLN A 161 -26.33 4.48 2.32
N ARG A 162 -26.00 3.80 3.41
CA ARG A 162 -26.70 2.64 3.96
C ARG A 162 -27.42 2.95 5.26
#